data_48745a1692419439606e958e3c667703
#
_entry.id   48745a1692419439606e958e3c667703
#
_cell.length_a   1.000
_cell.length_b   1.000
_cell.length_c   1.000
_cell.angle_alpha   90.00
_cell.angle_beta   90.00
_cell.angle_gamma   90.00
#
_symmetry.space_group_name_H-M   'P 1'
#
loop_
_entity.id
_entity.type
_entity.pdbx_description
1 polymer ?
#
loop_
_entity_poly.entity_id
_entity_poly.type
_entity_poly.pdbx_seq_one_letter_code
_entity_poly.pdbx_strand_id
1 'polypeptide(L)'
;MTVTELALATPYMKAEIRDGVGWMTFNNPERRNAMKMEMNEAIVEILGAFQADDAVRVVVMQGAGDRAFVSGADISEFEANRSTPEGRERFDAVAAAAGRAFKSLEKPLIAKIRGFCMGGGLATALQADIRITADDGQFAIPAARLGLGYGVAGLQVLVSLVGPAMANEIMLSARRFTAAEAGAMGLVNRVVPVAALDGAVDELAGQIAANAPLTVKAAKAAIAEVVKDPERRDLARVEHMIEACFQSEDYIEGRRAFMEKRQPEFKGR
;
A
#
# COMPACT_ATOMS: atom_id res chain seq x y z
N MET A 1 14.12 -12.79 -17.23
CA MET A 1 13.32 -11.75 -16.53
C MET A 1 13.83 -10.40 -16.94
N THR A 2 12.99 -9.59 -17.59
CA THR A 2 13.36 -8.20 -17.92
C THR A 2 12.95 -7.34 -16.74
N VAL A 3 13.91 -6.64 -16.14
CA VAL A 3 13.68 -5.65 -15.09
C VAL A 3 13.78 -4.28 -15.71
N THR A 4 12.76 -3.46 -15.55
CA THR A 4 12.76 -2.05 -15.97
C THR A 4 12.79 -1.17 -14.72
N GLU A 5 13.87 -0.41 -14.57
CA GLU A 5 14.00 0.55 -13.47
C GLU A 5 13.43 1.92 -13.88
N LEU A 6 12.72 2.59 -12.97
CA LEU A 6 12.31 3.98 -13.15
C LEU A 6 13.40 4.90 -12.60
N ALA A 7 13.82 5.87 -13.40
CA ALA A 7 14.71 6.94 -12.94
C ALA A 7 13.92 7.90 -12.04
N LEU A 8 14.36 8.08 -10.80
CA LEU A 8 13.74 8.95 -9.81
C LEU A 8 14.66 10.10 -9.43
N ALA A 9 14.09 11.24 -9.06
CA ALA A 9 14.85 12.42 -8.64
C ALA A 9 15.55 12.24 -7.28
N THR A 10 15.13 11.26 -6.48
CA THR A 10 15.70 10.99 -5.15
C THR A 10 16.32 9.60 -5.05
N PRO A 11 17.48 9.44 -4.36
CA PRO A 11 18.06 8.13 -4.09
C PRO A 11 17.33 7.36 -2.98
N TYR A 12 16.44 8.00 -2.23
CA TYR A 12 15.72 7.41 -1.10
C TYR A 12 14.51 6.56 -1.48
N MET A 13 14.18 6.51 -2.76
CA MET A 13 13.19 5.59 -3.31
C MET A 13 13.79 4.84 -4.50
N LYS A 14 13.32 3.60 -4.70
CA LYS A 14 13.58 2.83 -5.92
C LYS A 14 12.25 2.32 -6.46
N ALA A 15 12.17 2.25 -7.78
CA ALA A 15 11.01 1.66 -8.46
C ALA A 15 11.48 0.82 -9.64
N GLU A 16 10.93 -0.39 -9.72
CA GLU A 16 11.22 -1.33 -10.80
C GLU A 16 9.96 -2.09 -11.21
N ILE A 17 9.92 -2.54 -12.44
CA ILE A 17 8.86 -3.40 -12.97
C ILE A 17 9.49 -4.74 -13.34
N ARG A 18 8.96 -5.84 -12.80
CA ARG A 18 9.36 -7.20 -13.14
C ARG A 18 8.15 -8.13 -13.11
N ASP A 19 8.01 -8.95 -14.13
CA ASP A 19 6.97 -10.00 -14.23
C ASP A 19 5.54 -9.50 -13.93
N GLY A 20 5.18 -8.32 -14.43
CA GLY A 20 3.85 -7.72 -14.19
C GLY A 20 3.67 -7.07 -12.81
N VAL A 21 4.70 -7.01 -12.01
CA VAL A 21 4.69 -6.42 -10.66
C VAL A 21 5.51 -5.14 -10.63
N GLY A 22 4.89 -4.03 -10.23
CA GLY A 22 5.58 -2.78 -9.93
C GLY A 22 6.09 -2.79 -8.49
N TRP A 23 7.39 -2.72 -8.30
CA TRP A 23 8.03 -2.71 -6.98
C TRP A 23 8.43 -1.31 -6.59
N MET A 24 7.87 -0.81 -5.49
CA MET A 24 8.23 0.47 -4.88
C MET A 24 8.96 0.21 -3.57
N THR A 25 10.22 0.67 -3.48
CA THR A 25 11.09 0.42 -2.34
C THR A 25 11.48 1.72 -1.64
N PHE A 26 11.15 1.83 -0.35
CA PHE A 26 11.66 2.86 0.56
C PHE A 26 13.15 2.59 0.82
N ASN A 27 14.04 3.45 0.38
CA ASN A 27 15.48 3.19 0.29
C ASN A 27 16.31 4.15 1.15
N ASN A 28 16.12 4.08 2.47
CA ASN A 28 16.92 4.81 3.45
C ASN A 28 17.32 3.87 4.62
N PRO A 29 17.98 2.71 4.34
CA PRO A 29 18.19 1.64 5.33
C PRO A 29 19.00 2.09 6.53
N GLU A 30 19.96 2.99 6.37
CA GLU A 30 20.77 3.62 7.43
C GLU A 30 19.88 4.26 8.52
N ARG A 31 18.76 4.84 8.13
CA ARG A 31 17.74 5.46 9.00
C ARG A 31 16.49 4.60 9.13
N ARG A 32 16.59 3.27 8.92
CA ARG A 32 15.44 2.33 8.97
C ARG A 32 14.28 2.77 8.09
N ASN A 33 14.60 3.27 6.90
CA ASN A 33 13.66 3.77 5.91
C ASN A 33 12.75 4.90 6.45
N ALA A 34 13.27 5.76 7.35
CA ALA A 34 12.54 6.93 7.83
C ALA A 34 12.13 7.82 6.65
N MET A 35 10.86 8.24 6.66
CA MET A 35 10.22 8.99 5.58
C MET A 35 10.72 10.42 5.54
N LYS A 36 11.28 10.80 4.41
CA LYS A 36 11.62 12.16 4.02
C LYS A 36 10.53 12.77 3.13
N MET A 37 10.52 14.09 3.02
CA MET A 37 9.57 14.80 2.15
C MET A 37 9.70 14.37 0.69
N GLU A 38 10.93 14.28 0.18
CA GLU A 38 11.23 13.82 -1.18
C GLU A 38 10.77 12.38 -1.48
N MET A 39 10.65 11.53 -0.47
CA MET A 39 10.06 10.19 -0.64
C MET A 39 8.55 10.28 -0.89
N ASN A 40 7.85 11.22 -0.26
CA ASN A 40 6.43 11.44 -0.55
C ASN A 40 6.22 12.02 -1.96
N GLU A 41 7.11 12.88 -2.44
CA GLU A 41 7.10 13.38 -3.82
C GLU A 41 7.31 12.22 -4.81
N ALA A 42 8.30 11.37 -4.56
CA ALA A 42 8.57 10.19 -5.39
C ALA A 42 7.44 9.15 -5.38
N ILE A 43 6.70 8.99 -4.29
CA ILE A 43 5.49 8.12 -4.25
C ILE A 43 4.48 8.56 -5.31
N VAL A 44 4.26 9.87 -5.47
CA VAL A 44 3.32 10.39 -6.49
C VAL A 44 3.80 10.03 -7.89
N GLU A 45 5.08 10.21 -8.18
CA GLU A 45 5.70 9.88 -9.46
C GLU A 45 5.61 8.37 -9.76
N ILE A 46 6.03 7.53 -8.81
CA ILE A 46 6.06 6.07 -8.95
C ILE A 46 4.65 5.50 -9.17
N LEU A 47 3.70 5.88 -8.31
CA LEU A 47 2.33 5.36 -8.43
C LEU A 47 1.64 5.87 -9.70
N GLY A 48 1.93 7.08 -10.14
CA GLY A 48 1.48 7.62 -11.42
C GLY A 48 2.01 6.81 -12.61
N ALA A 49 3.31 6.52 -12.61
CA ALA A 49 3.96 5.70 -13.64
C ALA A 49 3.41 4.26 -13.65
N PHE A 50 3.31 3.62 -12.47
CA PHE A 50 2.74 2.27 -12.38
C PHE A 50 1.26 2.21 -12.79
N GLN A 51 0.47 3.25 -12.48
CA GLN A 51 -0.92 3.32 -12.92
C GLN A 51 -1.03 3.40 -14.44
N ALA A 52 -0.16 4.16 -15.09
CA ALA A 52 -0.19 4.38 -16.54
C ALA A 52 0.37 3.22 -17.38
N ASP A 53 1.18 2.35 -16.79
CA ASP A 53 1.83 1.24 -17.50
C ASP A 53 0.98 -0.04 -17.44
N ASP A 54 0.38 -0.44 -18.55
CA ASP A 54 -0.45 -1.65 -18.64
C ASP A 54 0.30 -2.95 -18.35
N ALA A 55 1.64 -2.94 -18.42
CA ALA A 55 2.45 -4.09 -18.01
C ALA A 55 2.42 -4.32 -16.49
N VAL A 56 2.13 -3.28 -15.69
CA VAL A 56 1.98 -3.39 -14.24
C VAL A 56 0.57 -3.86 -13.90
N ARG A 57 0.45 -5.04 -13.29
CA ARG A 57 -0.82 -5.65 -12.88
C ARG A 57 -1.10 -5.52 -11.38
N VAL A 58 -0.05 -5.43 -10.58
CA VAL A 58 -0.08 -5.30 -9.13
C VAL A 58 1.13 -4.50 -8.67
N VAL A 59 1.01 -3.78 -7.56
CA VAL A 59 2.11 -3.02 -6.97
C VAL A 59 2.47 -3.63 -5.61
N VAL A 60 3.76 -3.75 -5.36
CA VAL A 60 4.31 -4.15 -4.05
C VAL A 60 5.14 -3.01 -3.49
N MET A 61 4.87 -2.58 -2.26
CA MET A 61 5.72 -1.65 -1.54
C MET A 61 6.48 -2.35 -0.42
N GLN A 62 7.77 -2.04 -0.28
CA GLN A 62 8.68 -2.66 0.67
C GLN A 62 9.73 -1.67 1.19
N GLY A 63 10.38 -1.99 2.30
CA GLY A 63 11.58 -1.29 2.77
C GLY A 63 12.87 -1.93 2.26
N ALA A 64 13.89 -1.14 1.98
CA ALA A 64 15.23 -1.64 1.69
C ALA A 64 15.90 -2.19 2.96
N GLY A 65 16.71 -3.24 2.79
CA GLY A 65 17.39 -3.92 3.89
C GLY A 65 16.44 -4.82 4.69
N ASP A 66 16.89 -5.19 5.88
CA ASP A 66 16.25 -6.21 6.69
C ASP A 66 15.70 -5.71 8.05
N ARG A 67 15.81 -4.42 8.34
CA ARG A 67 15.53 -3.86 9.67
C ARG A 67 14.16 -3.18 9.78
N ALA A 68 13.62 -2.65 8.69
CA ALA A 68 12.38 -1.91 8.73
C ALA A 68 11.68 -1.86 7.37
N PHE A 69 10.37 -1.91 7.40
CA PHE A 69 9.55 -1.41 6.31
C PHE A 69 9.72 0.11 6.22
N VAL A 70 9.21 0.85 7.19
CA VAL A 70 9.38 2.30 7.37
C VAL A 70 9.23 2.61 8.87
N SER A 71 10.23 3.25 9.47
CA SER A 71 10.28 3.51 10.92
C SER A 71 9.53 4.77 11.37
N GLY A 72 8.86 5.46 10.47
CA GLY A 72 8.15 6.71 10.73
C GLY A 72 8.70 7.87 9.92
N ALA A 73 8.32 9.10 10.26
CA ALA A 73 8.89 10.29 9.64
C ALA A 73 10.34 10.52 10.12
N ASP A 74 11.17 11.07 9.26
CA ASP A 74 12.53 11.50 9.65
C ASP A 74 12.44 12.74 10.55
N ILE A 75 12.73 12.55 11.85
CA ILE A 75 12.62 13.62 12.86
C ILE A 75 13.60 14.78 12.54
N SER A 76 14.73 14.50 11.89
CA SER A 76 15.68 15.56 11.52
C SER A 76 15.09 16.56 10.52
N GLU A 77 14.10 16.16 9.74
CA GLU A 77 13.35 17.05 8.83
C GLU A 77 12.23 17.82 9.53
N PHE A 78 11.79 17.39 10.72
CA PHE A 78 10.73 18.08 11.45
C PHE A 78 11.09 19.51 11.82
N GLU A 79 12.32 19.73 12.32
CA GLU A 79 12.77 21.07 12.65
C GLU A 79 12.94 21.94 11.40
N ALA A 80 13.50 21.38 10.32
CA ALA A 80 13.74 22.12 9.10
C ALA A 80 12.44 22.47 8.34
N ASN A 81 11.49 21.54 8.27
CA ASN A 81 10.31 21.66 7.41
C ASN A 81 9.02 22.05 8.16
N ARG A 82 9.00 22.03 9.50
CA ARG A 82 7.80 22.32 10.30
C ARG A 82 7.97 23.44 11.33
N SER A 83 9.12 24.09 11.36
CA SER A 83 9.38 25.23 12.28
C SER A 83 8.61 26.50 11.90
N THR A 84 8.23 26.63 10.64
CA THR A 84 7.43 27.78 10.15
C THR A 84 6.06 27.34 9.68
N PRO A 85 5.04 28.24 9.68
CA PRO A 85 3.71 27.95 9.12
C PRO A 85 3.78 27.49 7.67
N GLU A 86 4.58 28.15 6.84
CA GLU A 86 4.75 27.88 5.40
C GLU A 86 5.41 26.49 5.19
N GLY A 87 6.40 26.16 6.00
CA GLY A 87 7.04 24.83 5.96
C GLY A 87 6.07 23.70 6.31
N ARG A 88 5.20 23.91 7.31
CA ARG A 88 4.12 22.99 7.67
C ARG A 88 3.13 22.79 6.54
N GLU A 89 2.66 23.89 5.96
CA GLU A 89 1.71 23.86 4.84
C GLU A 89 2.28 23.08 3.65
N ARG A 90 3.54 23.33 3.30
CA ARG A 90 4.24 22.58 2.24
C ARG A 90 4.34 21.10 2.57
N PHE A 91 4.77 20.75 3.78
CA PHE A 91 4.87 19.35 4.21
C PHE A 91 3.53 18.63 4.14
N ASP A 92 2.47 19.28 4.66
CA ASP A 92 1.12 18.72 4.66
C ASP A 92 0.56 18.57 3.24
N ALA A 93 0.85 19.53 2.34
CA ALA A 93 0.47 19.47 0.94
C ALA A 93 1.12 18.27 0.21
N VAL A 94 2.43 18.05 0.42
CA VAL A 94 3.18 16.94 -0.16
C VAL A 94 2.69 15.60 0.38
N ALA A 95 2.50 15.49 1.70
CA ALA A 95 1.95 14.28 2.32
C ALA A 95 0.51 13.98 1.83
N ALA A 96 -0.32 15.02 1.67
CA ALA A 96 -1.66 14.89 1.12
C ALA A 96 -1.64 14.45 -0.36
N ALA A 97 -0.67 14.92 -1.16
CA ALA A 97 -0.50 14.48 -2.54
C ALA A 97 -0.15 13.00 -2.64
N ALA A 98 0.79 12.51 -1.81
CA ALA A 98 1.10 11.09 -1.71
C ALA A 98 -0.12 10.26 -1.27
N GLY A 99 -0.87 10.74 -0.28
CA GLY A 99 -2.11 10.10 0.16
C GLY A 99 -3.17 10.01 -0.96
N ARG A 100 -3.28 11.05 -1.81
CA ARG A 100 -4.16 11.01 -2.99
C ARG A 100 -3.67 10.01 -4.03
N ALA A 101 -2.36 9.94 -4.28
CA ALA A 101 -1.78 8.98 -5.21
C ALA A 101 -2.08 7.52 -4.82
N PHE A 102 -1.97 7.17 -3.52
CA PHE A 102 -2.38 5.87 -3.04
C PHE A 102 -3.88 5.60 -3.26
N LYS A 103 -4.74 6.57 -2.95
CA LYS A 103 -6.20 6.43 -3.11
C LYS A 103 -6.65 6.33 -4.56
N SER A 104 -5.93 6.98 -5.48
CA SER A 104 -6.23 6.92 -6.91
C SER A 104 -5.66 5.70 -7.62
N LEU A 105 -4.81 4.92 -6.96
CA LEU A 105 -4.24 3.72 -7.54
C LEU A 105 -5.33 2.64 -7.70
N GLU A 106 -5.71 2.35 -8.93
CA GLU A 106 -6.73 1.35 -9.26
C GLU A 106 -6.17 -0.09 -9.27
N LYS A 107 -4.83 -0.22 -9.37
CA LYS A 107 -4.14 -1.52 -9.30
C LYS A 107 -4.02 -1.99 -7.86
N PRO A 108 -4.06 -3.30 -7.59
CA PRO A 108 -3.84 -3.84 -6.25
C PRO A 108 -2.49 -3.41 -5.68
N LEU A 109 -2.47 -3.13 -4.38
CA LEU A 109 -1.28 -2.72 -3.64
C LEU A 109 -1.04 -3.67 -2.47
N ILE A 110 0.13 -4.28 -2.44
CA ILE A 110 0.58 -5.16 -1.36
C ILE A 110 1.68 -4.44 -0.56
N ALA A 111 1.57 -4.43 0.77
CA ALA A 111 2.66 -4.05 1.65
C ALA A 111 3.40 -5.31 2.12
N LYS A 112 4.68 -5.42 1.74
CA LYS A 112 5.63 -6.42 2.23
C LYS A 112 6.39 -5.83 3.41
N ILE A 113 6.08 -6.32 4.61
CA ILE A 113 6.54 -5.69 5.86
C ILE A 113 7.55 -6.59 6.55
N ARG A 114 8.72 -6.03 6.87
CA ARG A 114 9.75 -6.65 7.71
C ARG A 114 10.21 -5.67 8.78
N GLY A 115 10.44 -6.15 10.01
CA GLY A 115 10.95 -5.33 11.10
C GLY A 115 10.03 -4.16 11.47
N PHE A 116 10.58 -2.96 11.62
CA PHE A 116 9.83 -1.80 12.11
C PHE A 116 8.87 -1.22 11.08
N CYS A 117 7.60 -1.08 11.47
CA CYS A 117 6.53 -0.40 10.74
C CYS A 117 5.83 0.57 11.71
N MET A 118 6.36 1.81 11.82
CA MET A 118 6.03 2.71 12.92
C MET A 118 5.46 4.05 12.43
N GLY A 119 4.53 4.62 13.17
CA GLY A 119 4.01 5.98 12.93
C GLY A 119 3.57 6.22 11.48
N GLY A 120 4.24 7.14 10.77
CA GLY A 120 4.01 7.39 9.34
C GLY A 120 4.22 6.15 8.47
N GLY A 121 5.12 5.24 8.85
CA GLY A 121 5.33 3.98 8.15
C GLY A 121 4.13 3.04 8.27
N LEU A 122 3.51 2.95 9.45
CA LEU A 122 2.26 2.20 9.59
C LEU A 122 1.13 2.88 8.81
N ALA A 123 1.02 4.21 8.87
CA ALA A 123 0.05 4.95 8.07
C ALA A 123 0.22 4.70 6.56
N THR A 124 1.45 4.55 6.08
CA THR A 124 1.76 4.16 4.69
C THR A 124 1.38 2.71 4.42
N ALA A 125 1.70 1.77 5.31
CA ALA A 125 1.30 0.37 5.16
C ALA A 125 -0.23 0.19 5.12
N LEU A 126 -0.98 1.03 5.84
CA LEU A 126 -2.44 1.06 5.83
C LEU A 126 -3.06 1.53 4.50
N GLN A 127 -2.28 2.12 3.60
CA GLN A 127 -2.74 2.44 2.24
C GLN A 127 -2.80 1.20 1.33
N ALA A 128 -2.13 0.11 1.70
CA ALA A 128 -2.17 -1.13 0.94
C ALA A 128 -3.52 -1.84 1.07
N ASP A 129 -3.92 -2.53 0.01
CA ASP A 129 -5.07 -3.44 0.03
C ASP A 129 -4.77 -4.67 0.90
N ILE A 130 -3.53 -5.19 0.78
CA ILE A 130 -3.09 -6.39 1.48
C ILE A 130 -1.75 -6.09 2.19
N ARG A 131 -1.60 -6.55 3.42
CA ARG A 131 -0.39 -6.44 4.24
C ARG A 131 0.09 -7.84 4.62
N ILE A 132 1.32 -8.19 4.21
CA ILE A 132 2.00 -9.42 4.61
C ILE A 132 3.22 -9.01 5.43
N THR A 133 3.35 -9.55 6.60
CA THR A 133 4.48 -9.25 7.49
C THR A 133 5.29 -10.50 7.83
N ALA A 134 6.60 -10.32 7.99
CA ALA A 134 7.42 -11.31 8.66
C ALA A 134 7.10 -11.37 10.16
N ASP A 135 7.42 -12.48 10.80
CA ASP A 135 7.21 -12.71 12.24
C ASP A 135 8.07 -11.81 13.14
N ASP A 136 9.10 -11.15 12.58
CA ASP A 136 9.89 -10.10 13.24
C ASP A 136 9.24 -8.71 13.18
N GLY A 137 8.08 -8.57 12.55
CA GLY A 137 7.37 -7.31 12.38
C GLY A 137 7.00 -6.64 13.72
N GLN A 138 7.22 -5.32 13.79
CA GLN A 138 6.93 -4.49 14.95
C GLN A 138 6.11 -3.28 14.55
N PHE A 139 4.97 -3.07 15.17
CA PHE A 139 4.00 -2.05 14.80
C PHE A 139 3.72 -1.09 15.95
N ALA A 140 3.65 0.22 15.68
CA ALA A 140 3.20 1.22 16.65
C ALA A 140 2.78 2.52 15.98
N ILE A 141 1.95 3.31 16.65
CA ILE A 141 1.73 4.73 16.36
C ILE A 141 2.09 5.53 17.62
N PRO A 142 3.34 6.00 17.74
CA PRO A 142 3.82 6.64 18.97
C PRO A 142 3.38 8.12 19.11
N ALA A 143 2.26 8.52 18.50
CA ALA A 143 1.78 9.90 18.48
C ALA A 143 1.58 10.51 19.86
N ALA A 144 0.99 9.75 20.81
CA ALA A 144 0.77 10.21 22.16
C ALA A 144 2.06 10.51 22.94
N ARG A 145 3.17 9.82 22.60
CA ARG A 145 4.49 10.09 23.20
C ARG A 145 5.17 11.33 22.63
N LEU A 146 4.69 11.82 21.49
CA LEU A 146 5.25 12.99 20.78
C LEU A 146 4.35 14.22 20.86
N GLY A 147 3.21 14.12 21.54
CA GLY A 147 2.21 15.21 21.59
C GLY A 147 1.56 15.50 20.23
N LEU A 148 1.53 14.53 19.32
CA LEU A 148 0.98 14.70 17.98
C LEU A 148 -0.50 14.32 17.94
N GLY A 149 -1.34 15.21 17.41
CA GLY A 149 -2.74 14.93 17.11
C GLY A 149 -2.93 14.18 15.79
N TYR A 150 -3.91 13.28 15.74
CA TYR A 150 -4.35 12.58 14.53
C TYR A 150 -5.77 13.00 14.16
N GLY A 151 -5.98 13.37 12.90
CA GLY A 151 -7.30 13.69 12.39
C GLY A 151 -8.09 12.43 12.00
N VAL A 152 -9.42 12.59 11.89
CA VAL A 152 -10.36 11.50 11.56
C VAL A 152 -9.94 10.73 10.30
N ALA A 153 -9.54 11.44 9.25
CA ALA A 153 -9.11 10.82 7.99
C ALA A 153 -7.91 9.88 8.13
N GLY A 154 -6.99 10.17 9.05
CA GLY A 154 -5.81 9.34 9.33
C GLY A 154 -6.14 8.08 10.13
N LEU A 155 -7.28 8.06 10.83
CA LEU A 155 -7.69 6.94 11.68
C LEU A 155 -8.74 6.03 11.03
N GLN A 156 -9.42 6.50 9.99
CA GLN A 156 -10.55 5.79 9.38
C GLN A 156 -10.17 4.38 8.95
N VAL A 157 -9.03 4.21 8.24
CA VAL A 157 -8.57 2.89 7.80
C VAL A 157 -8.18 2.01 8.97
N LEU A 158 -7.47 2.56 9.97
CA LEU A 158 -7.10 1.81 11.17
C LEU A 158 -8.35 1.27 11.88
N VAL A 159 -9.33 2.14 12.14
CA VAL A 159 -10.58 1.75 12.83
C VAL A 159 -11.37 0.72 12.03
N SER A 160 -11.40 0.83 10.69
CA SER A 160 -12.10 -0.15 9.85
C SER A 160 -11.47 -1.54 9.87
N LEU A 161 -10.15 -1.63 10.09
CA LEU A 161 -9.44 -2.90 10.15
C LEU A 161 -9.51 -3.57 11.53
N VAL A 162 -9.23 -2.81 12.60
CA VAL A 162 -9.05 -3.39 13.93
C VAL A 162 -10.20 -3.08 14.89
N GLY A 163 -11.19 -2.32 14.45
CA GLY A 163 -12.29 -1.83 15.28
C GLY A 163 -11.87 -0.71 16.25
N PRO A 164 -12.85 0.01 16.84
CA PRO A 164 -12.58 1.19 17.67
C PRO A 164 -11.83 0.87 18.95
N ALA A 165 -12.09 -0.27 19.58
CA ALA A 165 -11.44 -0.63 20.85
C ALA A 165 -9.92 -0.83 20.68
N MET A 166 -9.51 -1.60 19.68
CA MET A 166 -8.10 -1.86 19.41
C MET A 166 -7.41 -0.62 18.80
N ALA A 167 -8.10 0.18 17.99
CA ALA A 167 -7.58 1.46 17.53
C ALA A 167 -7.28 2.41 18.70
N ASN A 168 -8.15 2.46 19.74
CA ASN A 168 -7.89 3.20 20.96
C ASN A 168 -6.65 2.65 21.69
N GLU A 169 -6.51 1.33 21.85
CA GLU A 169 -5.32 0.76 22.49
C GLU A 169 -4.04 1.16 21.75
N ILE A 170 -4.03 1.07 20.41
CA ILE A 170 -2.88 1.47 19.58
C ILE A 170 -2.53 2.94 19.78
N MET A 171 -3.53 3.82 19.72
CA MET A 171 -3.32 5.27 19.76
C MET A 171 -3.00 5.79 21.15
N LEU A 172 -3.72 5.31 22.19
CA LEU A 172 -3.63 5.84 23.56
C LEU A 172 -2.42 5.27 24.30
N SER A 173 -2.10 3.99 24.11
CA SER A 173 -0.95 3.36 24.77
C SER A 173 0.38 3.72 24.11
N ALA A 174 0.36 3.98 22.80
CA ALA A 174 1.55 4.18 21.97
C ALA A 174 2.61 3.06 22.16
N ARG A 175 2.16 1.84 22.58
CA ARG A 175 3.04 0.69 22.75
C ARG A 175 3.38 0.06 21.40
N ARG A 176 4.35 -0.81 21.41
CA ARG A 176 4.65 -1.67 20.27
C ARG A 176 3.78 -2.93 20.32
N PHE A 177 3.37 -3.37 19.14
CA PHE A 177 2.67 -4.61 18.89
C PHE A 177 3.57 -5.52 18.04
N THR A 178 3.59 -6.78 18.36
CA THR A 178 4.29 -7.81 17.58
C THR A 178 3.52 -8.16 16.32
N ALA A 179 4.18 -8.87 15.37
CA ALA A 179 3.52 -9.41 14.19
C ALA A 179 2.33 -10.33 14.56
N ALA A 180 2.48 -11.16 15.59
CA ALA A 180 1.42 -12.05 16.06
C ALA A 180 0.19 -11.27 16.56
N GLU A 181 0.40 -10.22 17.36
CA GLU A 181 -0.70 -9.33 17.80
C GLU A 181 -1.34 -8.61 16.60
N ALA A 182 -0.52 -8.13 15.65
CA ALA A 182 -1.02 -7.46 14.45
C ALA A 182 -1.88 -8.40 13.58
N GLY A 183 -1.50 -9.68 13.48
CA GLY A 183 -2.30 -10.70 12.82
C GLY A 183 -3.62 -11.00 13.57
N ALA A 184 -3.55 -11.16 14.89
CA ALA A 184 -4.71 -11.48 15.71
C ALA A 184 -5.78 -10.37 15.70
N MET A 185 -5.36 -9.09 15.61
CA MET A 185 -6.30 -7.95 15.55
C MET A 185 -6.75 -7.58 14.14
N GLY A 186 -6.28 -8.26 13.09
CA GLY A 186 -6.64 -7.96 11.69
C GLY A 186 -5.89 -6.76 11.09
N LEU A 187 -4.86 -6.25 11.75
CA LEU A 187 -4.02 -5.16 11.22
C LEU A 187 -3.24 -5.60 9.98
N VAL A 188 -2.83 -6.87 9.93
CA VAL A 188 -2.16 -7.49 8.80
C VAL A 188 -2.91 -8.76 8.35
N ASN A 189 -2.85 -9.08 7.05
CA ASN A 189 -3.56 -10.20 6.47
C ASN A 189 -2.87 -11.55 6.71
N ARG A 190 -1.51 -11.53 6.72
CA ARG A 190 -0.70 -12.74 6.92
C ARG A 190 0.55 -12.42 7.74
N VAL A 191 0.92 -13.36 8.61
CA VAL A 191 2.20 -13.39 9.31
C VAL A 191 2.92 -14.64 8.86
N VAL A 192 4.15 -14.49 8.38
CA VAL A 192 4.97 -15.61 7.87
C VAL A 192 6.38 -15.56 8.48
N PRO A 193 7.12 -16.66 8.54
CA PRO A 193 8.52 -16.62 8.94
C PRO A 193 9.32 -15.67 8.04
N VAL A 194 10.34 -15.00 8.58
CA VAL A 194 11.23 -14.10 7.82
C VAL A 194 11.70 -14.73 6.50
N ALA A 195 12.15 -15.98 6.56
CA ALA A 195 12.66 -16.70 5.38
C ALA A 195 11.59 -16.99 4.31
N ALA A 196 10.30 -16.92 4.66
CA ALA A 196 9.19 -17.18 3.74
C ALA A 196 8.55 -15.90 3.19
N LEU A 197 8.93 -14.71 3.68
CA LEU A 197 8.25 -13.47 3.33
C LEU A 197 8.31 -13.16 1.83
N ASP A 198 9.48 -13.27 1.22
CA ASP A 198 9.67 -13.00 -0.20
C ASP A 198 8.80 -13.93 -1.05
N GLY A 199 8.89 -15.24 -0.83
CA GLY A 199 8.10 -16.21 -1.56
C GLY A 199 6.59 -16.03 -1.38
N ALA A 200 6.12 -15.70 -0.17
CA ALA A 200 4.70 -15.49 0.08
C ALA A 200 4.14 -14.24 -0.64
N VAL A 201 4.96 -13.19 -0.76
CA VAL A 201 4.58 -11.97 -1.49
C VAL A 201 4.65 -12.19 -3.00
N ASP A 202 5.73 -12.83 -3.50
CA ASP A 202 5.89 -13.13 -4.92
C ASP A 202 4.77 -14.06 -5.43
N GLU A 203 4.42 -15.10 -4.66
CA GLU A 203 3.31 -15.99 -4.98
C GLU A 203 1.98 -15.23 -5.09
N LEU A 204 1.63 -14.42 -4.08
CA LEU A 204 0.38 -13.68 -4.10
C LEU A 204 0.35 -12.62 -5.21
N ALA A 205 1.44 -11.90 -5.41
CA ALA A 205 1.55 -10.91 -6.48
C ALA A 205 1.41 -11.57 -7.85
N GLY A 206 2.07 -12.72 -8.07
CA GLY A 206 1.94 -13.51 -9.30
C GLY A 206 0.50 -14.01 -9.53
N GLN A 207 -0.17 -14.51 -8.49
CA GLN A 207 -1.58 -14.91 -8.57
C GLN A 207 -2.49 -13.74 -8.96
N ILE A 208 -2.29 -12.56 -8.38
CA ILE A 208 -3.07 -11.36 -8.71
C ILE A 208 -2.76 -10.90 -10.14
N ALA A 209 -1.48 -10.87 -10.54
CA ALA A 209 -1.05 -10.43 -11.86
C ALA A 209 -1.59 -11.34 -13.00
N ALA A 210 -1.83 -12.61 -12.70
CA ALA A 210 -2.40 -13.58 -13.63
C ALA A 210 -3.93 -13.47 -13.80
N ASN A 211 -4.62 -12.73 -12.93
CA ASN A 211 -6.07 -12.56 -13.01
C ASN A 211 -6.46 -11.48 -14.02
N ALA A 212 -7.74 -11.50 -14.47
CA ALA A 212 -8.32 -10.51 -15.38
C ALA A 212 -8.26 -9.09 -14.78
N PRO A 213 -7.50 -8.15 -15.36
CA PRO A 213 -7.23 -6.85 -14.75
C PRO A 213 -8.47 -6.00 -14.53
N LEU A 214 -9.42 -6.03 -15.47
CA LEU A 214 -10.67 -5.29 -15.33
C LEU A 214 -11.48 -5.80 -14.15
N THR A 215 -11.53 -7.11 -13.94
CA THR A 215 -12.24 -7.73 -12.80
C THR A 215 -11.57 -7.37 -11.47
N VAL A 216 -10.23 -7.43 -11.42
CA VAL A 216 -9.47 -7.06 -10.21
C VAL A 216 -9.68 -5.57 -9.86
N LYS A 217 -9.64 -4.70 -10.87
CA LYS A 217 -9.91 -3.26 -10.72
C LYS A 217 -11.34 -3.00 -10.24
N ALA A 218 -12.35 -3.66 -10.84
CA ALA A 218 -13.75 -3.51 -10.45
C ALA A 218 -13.99 -4.00 -9.01
N ALA A 219 -13.40 -5.14 -8.63
CA ALA A 219 -13.50 -5.67 -7.28
C ALA A 219 -12.90 -4.71 -6.24
N LYS A 220 -11.69 -4.16 -6.50
CA LYS A 220 -11.06 -3.16 -5.61
C LYS A 220 -11.95 -1.92 -5.47
N ALA A 221 -12.48 -1.40 -6.57
CA ALA A 221 -13.39 -0.25 -6.55
C ALA A 221 -14.67 -0.55 -5.76
N ALA A 222 -15.31 -1.70 -5.98
CA ALA A 222 -16.52 -2.09 -5.26
C ALA A 222 -16.28 -2.21 -3.75
N ILE A 223 -15.19 -2.85 -3.33
CA ILE A 223 -14.81 -2.96 -1.91
C ILE A 223 -14.60 -1.57 -1.30
N ALA A 224 -13.95 -0.64 -2.02
CA ALA A 224 -13.76 0.72 -1.55
C ALA A 224 -15.09 1.48 -1.37
N GLU A 225 -16.11 1.20 -2.20
CA GLU A 225 -17.43 1.80 -2.04
C GLU A 225 -18.21 1.19 -0.86
N VAL A 226 -18.07 -0.11 -0.60
CA VAL A 226 -18.77 -0.79 0.52
C VAL A 226 -18.42 -0.17 1.87
N VAL A 227 -17.18 0.27 2.08
CA VAL A 227 -16.71 0.86 3.35
C VAL A 227 -17.03 2.35 3.50
N LYS A 228 -17.62 3.00 2.49
CA LYS A 228 -18.10 4.38 2.57
C LYS A 228 -19.50 4.45 3.20
N ASP A 229 -19.82 5.61 3.75
CA ASP A 229 -21.19 5.94 4.09
C ASP A 229 -22.08 5.77 2.85
N PRO A 230 -23.29 5.17 2.98
CA PRO A 230 -24.16 4.87 1.84
C PRO A 230 -24.39 6.04 0.89
N GLU A 231 -24.56 7.24 1.44
CA GLU A 231 -24.82 8.49 0.70
C GLU A 231 -23.63 8.99 -0.12
N ARG A 232 -22.43 8.45 0.16
CA ARG A 232 -21.16 8.86 -0.51
C ARG A 232 -20.68 7.81 -1.51
N ARG A 233 -21.44 6.74 -1.73
CA ARG A 233 -21.09 5.65 -2.66
C ARG A 233 -21.33 6.05 -4.10
N ASP A 234 -20.37 5.79 -4.95
CA ASP A 234 -20.51 5.92 -6.40
C ASP A 234 -20.83 4.54 -7.02
N LEU A 235 -22.08 4.14 -6.85
CA LEU A 235 -22.57 2.84 -7.36
C LEU A 235 -22.60 2.81 -8.89
N ALA A 236 -22.89 3.94 -9.53
CA ALA A 236 -22.93 4.03 -11.00
C ALA A 236 -21.56 3.75 -11.61
N ARG A 237 -20.47 4.26 -11.00
CA ARG A 237 -19.09 3.94 -11.41
C ARG A 237 -18.81 2.44 -11.29
N VAL A 238 -19.21 1.82 -10.18
CA VAL A 238 -18.99 0.37 -9.97
C VAL A 238 -19.78 -0.45 -10.99
N GLU A 239 -21.03 -0.13 -11.24
CA GLU A 239 -21.87 -0.79 -12.26
C GLU A 239 -21.23 -0.70 -13.65
N HIS A 240 -20.74 0.49 -14.04
CA HIS A 240 -20.04 0.67 -15.30
C HIS A 240 -18.78 -0.22 -15.40
N MET A 241 -18.01 -0.33 -14.32
CA MET A 241 -16.81 -1.19 -14.29
C MET A 241 -17.17 -2.68 -14.40
N ILE A 242 -18.28 -3.10 -13.79
CA ILE A 242 -18.79 -4.48 -13.88
C ILE A 242 -19.22 -4.77 -15.33
N GLU A 243 -19.96 -3.86 -15.96
CA GLU A 243 -20.40 -4.01 -17.35
C GLU A 243 -19.18 -4.12 -18.30
N ALA A 244 -18.15 -3.29 -18.10
CA ALA A 244 -16.90 -3.38 -18.86
C ALA A 244 -16.21 -4.75 -18.72
N CYS A 245 -16.31 -5.41 -17.57
CA CYS A 245 -15.79 -6.78 -17.41
C CYS A 245 -16.57 -7.77 -18.32
N PHE A 246 -17.90 -7.71 -18.35
CA PHE A 246 -18.71 -8.62 -19.16
C PHE A 246 -18.54 -8.41 -20.67
N GLN A 247 -18.20 -7.18 -21.10
CA GLN A 247 -17.98 -6.82 -22.49
C GLN A 247 -16.54 -7.09 -22.96
N SER A 248 -15.63 -7.48 -22.07
CA SER A 248 -14.20 -7.63 -22.37
C SER A 248 -13.86 -8.91 -23.13
N GLU A 249 -12.73 -8.87 -23.86
CA GLU A 249 -12.11 -10.07 -24.43
C GLU A 249 -11.71 -11.06 -23.32
N ASP A 250 -11.32 -10.55 -22.15
CA ASP A 250 -10.93 -11.36 -21.00
C ASP A 250 -12.08 -12.22 -20.46
N TYR A 251 -13.33 -11.72 -20.51
CA TYR A 251 -14.48 -12.53 -20.13
C TYR A 251 -14.70 -13.73 -21.06
N ILE A 252 -14.50 -13.52 -22.36
CA ILE A 252 -14.59 -14.58 -23.39
C ILE A 252 -13.45 -15.59 -23.17
N GLU A 253 -12.22 -15.09 -22.98
CA GLU A 253 -11.03 -15.91 -22.75
C GLU A 253 -11.17 -16.74 -21.48
N GLY A 254 -11.59 -16.14 -20.37
CA GLY A 254 -11.77 -16.81 -19.08
C GLY A 254 -12.74 -17.99 -19.19
N ARG A 255 -13.89 -17.80 -19.87
CA ARG A 255 -14.87 -18.88 -20.09
C ARG A 255 -14.30 -19.99 -20.98
N ARG A 256 -13.58 -19.62 -22.05
CA ARG A 256 -12.96 -20.59 -22.96
C ARG A 256 -11.90 -21.43 -22.25
N ALA A 257 -10.96 -20.76 -21.56
CA ALA A 257 -9.88 -21.41 -20.83
C ALA A 257 -10.41 -22.37 -19.75
N PHE A 258 -11.50 -21.97 -19.03
CA PHE A 258 -12.16 -22.81 -18.05
C PHE A 258 -12.72 -24.11 -18.68
N MET A 259 -13.41 -24.00 -19.81
CA MET A 259 -13.97 -25.18 -20.52
C MET A 259 -12.86 -26.10 -21.10
N GLU A 260 -11.76 -25.50 -21.53
CA GLU A 260 -10.58 -26.20 -22.07
C GLU A 260 -9.63 -26.70 -20.98
N LYS A 261 -9.88 -26.40 -19.71
CA LYS A 261 -9.02 -26.75 -18.53
C LYS A 261 -7.57 -26.28 -18.69
N ARG A 262 -7.36 -25.10 -19.24
CA ARG A 262 -6.05 -24.45 -19.36
C ARG A 262 -6.01 -23.13 -18.59
N GLN A 263 -4.81 -22.59 -18.39
CA GLN A 263 -4.63 -21.24 -17.84
C GLN A 263 -5.12 -20.20 -18.86
N PRO A 264 -5.89 -19.17 -18.43
CA PRO A 264 -6.29 -18.07 -19.27
C PRO A 264 -5.13 -17.09 -19.52
N GLU A 265 -5.19 -16.37 -20.65
CA GLU A 265 -4.26 -15.30 -20.99
C GLU A 265 -5.02 -13.96 -21.05
N PHE A 266 -5.07 -13.25 -19.92
CA PHE A 266 -5.81 -12.00 -19.79
C PHE A 266 -5.01 -10.79 -20.30
N LYS A 267 -5.68 -9.91 -21.05
CA LYS A 267 -5.08 -8.73 -21.70
C LYS A 267 -5.57 -7.40 -21.12
N GLY A 268 -6.63 -7.40 -20.32
CA GLY A 268 -7.19 -6.20 -19.72
C GLY A 268 -8.09 -5.37 -20.66
N ARG A 269 -8.68 -5.99 -21.66
CA ARG A 269 -9.51 -5.32 -22.65
C ARG A 269 -10.68 -6.18 -23.13
#